data_26021dc44d4e0eae3cc842035616aa87
#
_entry.id   26021dc44d4e0eae3cc842035616aa87
#
_cell.length_a   1.000
_cell.length_b   1.000
_cell.length_c   1.000
_cell.angle_alpha   90.00
_cell.angle_beta   90.00
_cell.angle_gamma   90.00
#
_symmetry.space_group_name_H-M   'P 1'
#
loop_
_entity.id
_entity.type
_entity.pdbx_description
1 polymer ?
#
loop_
_entity_poly.entity_id
_entity_poly.type
_entity_poly.pdbx_seq_one_letter_code
_entity_poly.pdbx_strand_id
1 'polypeptide(L)'
;PTSTYISPRIPYTIPLSSSMNTRLGLGALRTSPLFVFFVFFACLWLFSSCAIHTRRDASSDPTHPLKREFRGAWLPTIYRSDYAQLSREEARQLLSNRIALLQRLGCNAVIFQVRAEGDAFYQSSLEPWSKYLTGKQGVAPDSPWDPLGFVIDECHARGMEVHAWVNPYRGAGNADAYLAPTHPARRYPELFIRYGKLLYMDPGNPQSVRYINSIVKDIVERYDVDALHFDDYFYPYPKDGLEFDDEESFSRYGLPTGYRPEQKAEWRRENVNRLIYTIRQTILETKPWVRFGVSPFGIYRNESSSRLGSRTNGLQAYDDLNADILHWAKEGWIDYVIPQVYWNIGHQVADYEELTHWWDRHIPHKKTQLYIGQN
;
A
#
# COMPACT_ATOMS: atom_id res chain seq x y z
N PRO A 1 -7.65 19.19 -34.32
CA PRO A 1 -7.16 17.93 -34.79
C PRO A 1 -7.06 16.98 -33.58
N THR A 2 -7.96 16.02 -33.61
CA THR A 2 -8.09 14.98 -32.59
C THR A 2 -6.93 13.99 -32.73
N SER A 3 -6.01 13.96 -31.77
CA SER A 3 -4.98 12.93 -31.67
C SER A 3 -5.53 11.75 -30.88
N THR A 4 -5.79 10.68 -31.60
CA THR A 4 -6.20 9.37 -31.03
C THR A 4 -4.95 8.65 -30.54
N TYR A 5 -4.84 8.48 -29.23
CA TYR A 5 -3.75 7.75 -28.58
C TYR A 5 -4.01 6.24 -28.68
N ILE A 6 -3.22 5.55 -29.48
CA ILE A 6 -3.21 4.08 -29.57
C ILE A 6 -2.07 3.58 -28.71
N SER A 7 -2.40 2.96 -27.58
CA SER A 7 -1.45 2.23 -26.73
C SER A 7 -1.11 0.89 -27.39
N PRO A 8 0.17 0.49 -27.51
CA PRO A 8 0.53 -0.81 -28.05
C PRO A 8 0.18 -1.91 -27.03
N ARG A 9 -0.77 -2.76 -27.40
CA ARG A 9 -1.07 -4.01 -26.70
C ARG A 9 0.01 -5.03 -27.05
N ILE A 10 0.77 -5.49 -26.07
CA ILE A 10 1.64 -6.66 -26.18
C ILE A 10 0.80 -7.89 -25.81
N PRO A 11 0.62 -8.86 -26.71
CA PRO A 11 -0.08 -10.10 -26.39
C PRO A 11 0.88 -11.09 -25.71
N TYR A 12 0.62 -11.43 -24.46
CA TYR A 12 1.23 -12.61 -23.84
C TYR A 12 0.38 -13.83 -24.13
N THR A 13 0.86 -14.69 -25.02
CA THR A 13 0.34 -16.04 -25.22
C THR A 13 1.15 -17.02 -24.37
N ILE A 14 0.49 -17.69 -23.44
CA ILE A 14 1.03 -18.84 -22.69
C ILE A 14 0.62 -20.11 -23.44
N PRO A 15 1.53 -21.04 -23.75
CA PRO A 15 1.16 -22.31 -24.37
C PRO A 15 0.57 -23.28 -23.34
N LEU A 16 -0.63 -23.76 -23.61
CA LEU A 16 -1.26 -24.88 -22.93
C LEU A 16 -0.56 -26.17 -23.35
N SER A 17 0.01 -26.92 -22.42
CA SER A 17 0.49 -28.28 -22.65
C SER A 17 -0.62 -29.30 -22.43
N SER A 18 -0.64 -30.23 -23.33
CA SER A 18 -1.62 -31.30 -23.61
C SER A 18 -1.81 -32.34 -22.50
N SER A 19 -3.05 -32.66 -22.31
CA SER A 19 -3.71 -33.96 -22.08
C SER A 19 -2.90 -35.20 -21.64
N MET A 20 -3.28 -35.75 -20.51
CA MET A 20 -3.15 -37.19 -20.23
C MET A 20 -4.53 -37.79 -19.93
N ASN A 21 -5.01 -38.59 -20.91
CA ASN A 21 -6.19 -39.46 -20.77
C ASN A 21 -5.84 -40.64 -19.86
N THR A 22 -6.55 -40.81 -18.77
CA THR A 22 -6.65 -42.07 -18.06
C THR A 22 -8.12 -42.49 -17.98
N ARG A 23 -8.45 -43.52 -18.75
CA ARG A 23 -9.73 -44.27 -18.67
C ARG A 23 -9.74 -45.06 -17.37
N LEU A 24 -10.68 -44.76 -16.49
CA LEU A 24 -11.06 -45.65 -15.40
C LEU A 24 -12.43 -46.25 -15.72
N GLY A 25 -12.46 -47.60 -15.71
CA GLY A 25 -13.64 -48.40 -16.03
C GLY A 25 -14.75 -48.22 -14.99
N LEU A 26 -15.96 -48.03 -15.49
CA LEU A 26 -17.19 -48.03 -14.70
C LEU A 26 -17.58 -49.49 -14.34
N GLY A 27 -17.30 -49.86 -13.08
CA GLY A 27 -17.94 -50.98 -12.44
C GLY A 27 -19.35 -50.59 -11.98
N ALA A 28 -20.36 -51.25 -12.53
CA ALA A 28 -21.76 -51.00 -12.16
C ALA A 28 -22.04 -51.50 -10.73
N LEU A 29 -22.15 -50.58 -9.79
CA LEU A 29 -22.68 -50.83 -8.45
C LEU A 29 -24.21 -50.76 -8.51
N ARG A 30 -24.88 -51.92 -8.36
CA ARG A 30 -26.33 -52.02 -8.12
C ARG A 30 -26.62 -51.45 -6.74
N THR A 31 -27.10 -50.19 -6.67
CA THR A 31 -27.60 -49.57 -5.44
C THR A 31 -29.04 -50.00 -5.19
N SER A 32 -29.34 -50.53 -4.01
CA SER A 32 -30.70 -50.87 -3.60
C SER A 32 -31.57 -49.60 -3.47
N PRO A 33 -32.85 -49.64 -3.77
CA PRO A 33 -33.73 -48.48 -3.71
C PRO A 33 -33.83 -47.83 -2.30
N LEU A 34 -33.53 -48.58 -1.23
CA LEU A 34 -33.45 -48.06 0.13
C LEU A 34 -32.25 -47.09 0.34
N PHE A 35 -31.13 -47.34 -0.36
CA PHE A 35 -29.94 -46.48 -0.23
C PHE A 35 -30.15 -45.14 -0.92
N VAL A 36 -30.85 -45.08 -2.04
CA VAL A 36 -31.22 -43.87 -2.74
C VAL A 36 -32.17 -43.01 -1.89
N PHE A 37 -33.12 -43.65 -1.17
CA PHE A 37 -34.06 -42.94 -0.29
C PHE A 37 -33.35 -42.33 0.92
N PHE A 38 -32.36 -43.02 1.51
CA PHE A 38 -31.59 -42.50 2.63
C PHE A 38 -30.70 -41.30 2.25
N VAL A 39 -30.05 -41.36 1.07
CA VAL A 39 -29.23 -40.27 0.55
C VAL A 39 -30.09 -39.06 0.21
N PHE A 40 -31.30 -39.27 -0.35
CA PHE A 40 -32.24 -38.19 -0.67
C PHE A 40 -32.78 -37.51 0.62
N PHE A 41 -33.07 -38.26 1.67
CA PHE A 41 -33.49 -37.71 2.96
C PHE A 41 -32.37 -37.04 3.71
N ALA A 42 -31.12 -37.54 3.65
CA ALA A 42 -29.96 -36.92 4.23
C ALA A 42 -29.59 -35.59 3.52
N CYS A 43 -29.73 -35.51 2.20
CA CYS A 43 -29.57 -34.28 1.44
C CYS A 43 -30.66 -33.25 1.78
N LEU A 44 -31.90 -33.66 1.95
CA LEU A 44 -33.00 -32.79 2.37
C LEU A 44 -32.78 -32.23 3.79
N TRP A 45 -32.19 -33.01 4.71
CA TRP A 45 -31.84 -32.55 6.04
C TRP A 45 -30.65 -31.58 6.05
N LEU A 46 -29.67 -31.78 5.16
CA LEU A 46 -28.54 -30.87 5.00
C LEU A 46 -28.96 -29.54 4.37
N PHE A 47 -29.96 -29.53 3.49
CA PHE A 47 -30.52 -28.29 2.93
C PHE A 47 -31.49 -27.58 3.88
N SER A 48 -32.10 -28.29 4.85
CA SER A 48 -32.94 -27.66 5.88
C SER A 48 -32.14 -27.02 7.01
N SER A 49 -30.83 -27.31 7.12
CA SER A 49 -29.91 -26.67 8.08
C SER A 49 -29.21 -25.43 7.50
N CYS A 50 -29.44 -25.06 6.25
CA CYS A 50 -29.29 -23.67 5.84
C CYS A 50 -30.38 -22.88 6.55
N ALA A 51 -30.18 -22.61 7.83
CA ALA A 51 -30.86 -21.54 8.49
C ALA A 51 -30.73 -20.35 7.54
N ILE A 52 -31.87 -19.94 6.99
CA ILE A 52 -32.07 -18.59 6.51
C ILE A 52 -31.62 -17.73 7.68
N HIS A 53 -30.34 -17.34 7.68
CA HIS A 53 -29.95 -16.12 8.31
C HIS A 53 -30.73 -15.07 7.50
N THR A 54 -32.00 -14.91 7.83
CA THR A 54 -32.64 -13.65 7.61
C THR A 54 -31.65 -12.67 8.25
N ARG A 55 -30.81 -12.03 7.41
CA ARG A 55 -30.34 -10.72 7.78
C ARG A 55 -31.60 -10.06 8.33
N ARG A 56 -31.68 -9.92 9.64
CA ARG A 56 -32.47 -8.86 10.18
C ARG A 56 -31.92 -7.64 9.46
N ASP A 57 -32.60 -7.22 8.42
CA ASP A 57 -32.53 -5.85 7.98
C ASP A 57 -32.82 -5.08 9.26
N ALA A 58 -31.73 -4.64 9.89
CA ALA A 58 -31.82 -3.60 10.88
C ALA A 58 -32.69 -2.58 10.18
N SER A 59 -33.90 -2.37 10.69
CA SER A 59 -34.87 -1.45 10.14
C SER A 59 -34.07 -0.25 9.64
N SER A 60 -34.03 -0.09 8.35
CA SER A 60 -33.40 1.06 7.75
C SER A 60 -34.26 2.24 8.16
N ASP A 61 -33.94 2.83 9.31
CA ASP A 61 -34.39 4.18 9.59
C ASP A 61 -33.79 5.02 8.45
N PRO A 62 -34.61 5.48 7.51
CA PRO A 62 -34.09 6.23 6.36
C PRO A 62 -33.44 7.55 6.79
N THR A 63 -33.57 7.93 8.06
CA THR A 63 -33.01 9.15 8.62
C THR A 63 -31.58 8.98 9.15
N HIS A 64 -31.12 7.74 9.38
CA HIS A 64 -29.76 7.47 9.87
C HIS A 64 -29.17 6.21 9.17
N PRO A 65 -28.74 6.31 7.92
CA PRO A 65 -27.98 5.23 7.32
C PRO A 65 -26.75 4.97 8.21
N LEU A 66 -26.52 3.70 8.57
CA LEU A 66 -25.31 3.29 9.28
C LEU A 66 -24.11 3.68 8.42
N LYS A 67 -23.56 4.85 8.68
CA LYS A 67 -22.34 5.31 8.03
C LYS A 67 -21.22 4.39 8.50
N ARG A 68 -20.69 3.59 7.58
CA ARG A 68 -19.43 2.89 7.80
C ARG A 68 -18.34 3.95 7.66
N GLU A 69 -17.85 4.40 8.78
CA GLU A 69 -16.87 5.46 8.87
C GLU A 69 -15.49 4.87 9.10
N PHE A 70 -14.50 5.24 8.29
CA PHE A 70 -13.11 4.93 8.56
C PHE A 70 -12.51 6.02 9.44
N ARG A 71 -12.01 5.64 10.60
CA ARG A 71 -11.30 6.50 11.55
C ARG A 71 -9.96 5.88 11.84
N GLY A 72 -9.00 6.11 10.92
CA GLY A 72 -7.64 5.61 11.01
C GLY A 72 -6.71 6.59 11.69
N ALA A 73 -5.67 6.06 12.33
CA ALA A 73 -4.58 6.85 12.86
C ALA A 73 -3.24 6.31 12.38
N TRP A 74 -2.35 7.20 11.91
CA TRP A 74 -0.96 6.82 11.60
C TRP A 74 -0.17 6.60 12.88
N LEU A 75 0.51 5.48 12.96
CA LEU A 75 1.46 5.13 14.01
C LEU A 75 2.86 5.02 13.40
N PRO A 76 3.61 6.14 13.32
CA PRO A 76 4.93 6.15 12.72
C PRO A 76 5.96 5.49 13.63
N THR A 77 6.96 4.88 13.02
CA THR A 77 8.14 4.33 13.72
C THR A 77 9.41 5.12 13.43
N ILE A 78 9.48 5.79 12.27
CA ILE A 78 10.61 6.65 11.91
C ILE A 78 10.74 7.84 12.87
N TYR A 79 11.98 8.20 13.19
CA TYR A 79 12.32 9.29 14.12
C TYR A 79 11.75 9.11 15.54
N ARG A 80 11.30 7.90 15.88
CA ARG A 80 10.83 7.53 17.22
C ARG A 80 11.96 6.84 17.98
N SER A 81 12.72 7.62 18.74
CA SER A 81 13.80 7.09 19.56
C SER A 81 13.32 6.40 20.84
N ASP A 82 12.06 6.58 21.18
CA ASP A 82 11.45 5.98 22.38
C ASP A 82 11.54 4.45 22.38
N TYR A 83 11.28 3.76 21.25
CA TYR A 83 11.39 2.29 21.20
C TYR A 83 12.83 1.77 21.42
N ALA A 84 13.81 2.49 20.87
CA ALA A 84 15.21 2.06 20.87
C ALA A 84 15.87 2.00 22.26
N GLN A 85 15.22 2.57 23.28
CA GLN A 85 15.70 2.61 24.66
C GLN A 85 14.89 1.70 25.60
N LEU A 86 13.85 1.04 25.08
CA LEU A 86 12.94 0.22 25.85
C LEU A 86 13.34 -1.26 25.75
N SER A 87 13.14 -1.98 26.86
CA SER A 87 13.05 -3.43 26.79
C SER A 87 11.89 -3.86 25.91
N ARG A 88 11.91 -5.12 25.48
CA ARG A 88 10.80 -5.70 24.72
C ARG A 88 9.45 -5.48 25.40
N GLU A 89 9.40 -5.72 26.72
CA GLU A 89 8.16 -5.65 27.49
C GLU A 89 7.62 -4.22 27.59
N GLU A 90 8.52 -3.26 27.80
CA GLU A 90 8.17 -1.83 27.79
C GLU A 90 7.71 -1.35 26.40
N ALA A 91 8.37 -1.80 25.32
CA ALA A 91 7.96 -1.48 23.95
C ALA A 91 6.58 -2.05 23.61
N ARG A 92 6.29 -3.30 24.03
CA ARG A 92 4.97 -3.91 23.91
C ARG A 92 3.91 -3.12 24.68
N GLN A 93 4.21 -2.78 25.93
CA GLN A 93 3.28 -2.00 26.75
C GLN A 93 3.03 -0.62 26.16
N LEU A 94 4.05 0.03 25.62
CA LEU A 94 3.89 1.31 24.92
C LEU A 94 2.97 1.20 23.71
N LEU A 95 3.15 0.18 22.86
CA LEU A 95 2.28 -0.09 21.70
C LEU A 95 0.85 -0.39 22.13
N SER A 96 0.66 -1.29 23.10
CA SER A 96 -0.66 -1.63 23.62
C SER A 96 -1.39 -0.41 24.19
N ASN A 97 -0.69 0.46 24.94
CA ASN A 97 -1.24 1.69 25.50
C ASN A 97 -1.66 2.68 24.39
N ARG A 98 -0.84 2.82 23.33
CA ARG A 98 -1.17 3.66 22.16
C ARG A 98 -2.40 3.15 21.43
N ILE A 99 -2.49 1.85 21.16
CA ILE A 99 -3.64 1.22 20.48
C ILE A 99 -4.90 1.38 21.35
N ALA A 100 -4.79 1.12 22.65
CA ALA A 100 -5.92 1.30 23.57
C ALA A 100 -6.38 2.77 23.66
N LEU A 101 -5.47 3.73 23.58
CA LEU A 101 -5.82 5.15 23.49
C LEU A 101 -6.57 5.46 22.19
N LEU A 102 -6.08 5.00 21.05
CA LEU A 102 -6.74 5.19 19.74
C LEU A 102 -8.14 4.59 19.72
N GLN A 103 -8.32 3.38 20.29
CA GLN A 103 -9.64 2.78 20.43
C GLN A 103 -10.57 3.65 21.27
N ARG A 104 -10.11 4.18 22.43
CA ARG A 104 -10.92 5.09 23.26
C ARG A 104 -11.29 6.40 22.56
N LEU A 105 -10.43 6.87 21.65
CA LEU A 105 -10.69 8.04 20.80
C LEU A 105 -11.64 7.70 19.62
N GLY A 106 -12.10 6.46 19.52
CA GLY A 106 -13.03 6.01 18.50
C GLY A 106 -12.39 5.60 17.18
N CYS A 107 -11.04 5.47 17.10
CA CYS A 107 -10.39 4.91 15.92
C CYS A 107 -10.77 3.44 15.73
N ASN A 108 -10.90 3.03 14.46
CA ASN A 108 -11.19 1.66 14.07
C ASN A 108 -10.13 1.07 13.13
N ALA A 109 -9.05 1.81 12.88
CA ALA A 109 -7.90 1.34 12.13
C ALA A 109 -6.60 2.00 12.61
N VAL A 110 -5.49 1.26 12.53
CA VAL A 110 -4.13 1.74 12.76
C VAL A 110 -3.33 1.57 11.49
N ILE A 111 -2.74 2.66 10.99
CA ILE A 111 -1.81 2.63 9.86
C ILE A 111 -0.41 2.61 10.46
N PHE A 112 0.13 1.38 10.61
CA PHE A 112 1.38 1.13 11.32
C PHE A 112 2.58 1.11 10.37
N GLN A 113 3.56 1.99 10.59
CA GLN A 113 4.75 2.06 9.76
C GLN A 113 5.68 0.87 10.04
N VAL A 114 5.76 -0.05 9.08
CA VAL A 114 6.54 -1.29 9.20
C VAL A 114 7.84 -1.25 8.42
N ARG A 115 7.97 -0.35 7.43
CA ARG A 115 9.17 -0.15 6.63
C ARG A 115 9.39 1.34 6.35
N ALA A 116 10.45 1.92 6.91
CA ALA A 116 10.70 3.36 6.83
C ALA A 116 11.90 3.73 5.95
N GLU A 117 13.03 3.03 6.07
CA GLU A 117 14.31 3.41 5.46
C GLU A 117 15.08 2.17 4.91
N GLY A 118 14.43 1.30 4.16
CA GLY A 118 15.05 0.05 3.70
C GLY A 118 15.36 -0.90 4.85
N ASP A 119 14.60 -0.80 5.91
CA ASP A 119 14.69 -1.60 7.12
C ASP A 119 13.30 -1.97 7.65
N ALA A 120 13.21 -3.01 8.45
CA ALA A 120 11.96 -3.59 8.87
C ALA A 120 11.71 -3.39 10.37
N PHE A 121 10.49 -2.96 10.72
CA PHE A 121 9.96 -2.95 12.08
C PHE A 121 9.15 -4.23 12.38
N TYR A 122 9.54 -5.33 11.74
CA TYR A 122 8.99 -6.67 11.85
C TYR A 122 10.08 -7.69 11.53
N GLN A 123 9.85 -8.96 11.81
CA GLN A 123 10.81 -10.02 11.49
C GLN A 123 10.89 -10.25 9.99
N SER A 124 11.86 -9.63 9.32
CA SER A 124 12.10 -9.77 7.87
C SER A 124 13.34 -10.62 7.59
N SER A 125 13.28 -11.47 6.56
CA SER A 125 14.44 -12.13 5.97
C SER A 125 15.10 -11.33 4.84
N LEU A 126 14.43 -10.27 4.37
CA LEU A 126 14.83 -9.47 3.21
C LEU A 126 15.58 -8.19 3.58
N GLU A 127 15.17 -7.56 4.68
CA GLU A 127 15.73 -6.29 5.17
C GLU A 127 16.18 -6.38 6.62
N PRO A 128 17.16 -5.54 7.05
CA PRO A 128 17.65 -5.53 8.42
C PRO A 128 16.57 -5.01 9.38
N TRP A 129 16.69 -5.36 10.64
CA TRP A 129 15.94 -4.72 11.71
C TRP A 129 16.16 -3.22 11.74
N SER A 130 15.10 -2.47 11.94
CA SER A 130 15.14 -1.00 12.00
C SER A 130 15.91 -0.50 13.23
N LYS A 131 16.74 0.52 13.02
CA LYS A 131 17.43 1.23 14.12
C LYS A 131 16.46 1.89 15.10
N TYR A 132 15.25 2.21 14.64
CA TYR A 132 14.23 2.82 15.48
C TYR A 132 13.60 1.84 16.48
N LEU A 133 13.80 0.54 16.29
CA LEU A 133 13.35 -0.49 17.22
C LEU A 133 14.40 -0.79 18.30
N THR A 134 15.69 -0.90 17.89
CA THR A 134 16.75 -1.44 18.74
C THR A 134 17.94 -0.49 18.95
N GLY A 135 17.86 0.73 18.41
CA GLY A 135 18.93 1.73 18.46
C GLY A 135 20.04 1.55 17.43
N LYS A 136 20.17 0.34 16.83
CA LYS A 136 21.17 0.05 15.80
C LYS A 136 20.58 -0.81 14.70
N GLN A 137 20.68 -0.35 13.45
CA GLN A 137 20.14 -1.07 12.30
C GLN A 137 20.81 -2.44 12.15
N GLY A 138 20.01 -3.47 11.92
CA GLY A 138 20.44 -4.85 11.76
C GLY A 138 20.59 -5.64 13.04
N VAL A 139 20.42 -5.01 14.19
CA VAL A 139 20.40 -5.69 15.49
C VAL A 139 18.96 -6.10 15.79
N ALA A 140 18.76 -7.40 16.04
CA ALA A 140 17.46 -7.92 16.46
C ALA A 140 17.14 -7.50 17.92
N PRO A 141 15.85 -7.46 18.29
CA PRO A 141 15.47 -7.34 19.70
C PRO A 141 16.09 -8.45 20.55
N ASP A 142 16.43 -8.17 21.81
CA ASP A 142 17.11 -9.09 22.72
C ASP A 142 16.38 -10.42 22.95
N SER A 143 15.12 -10.49 22.63
CA SER A 143 14.27 -11.68 22.74
C SER A 143 13.41 -11.78 21.48
N PRO A 144 13.13 -12.99 20.98
CA PRO A 144 12.27 -13.15 19.80
C PRO A 144 10.96 -12.41 19.99
N TRP A 145 10.75 -11.39 19.17
CA TRP A 145 9.56 -10.58 19.16
C TRP A 145 9.31 -10.04 17.76
N ASP A 146 8.06 -10.11 17.33
CA ASP A 146 7.59 -9.55 16.07
C ASP A 146 6.63 -8.40 16.37
N PRO A 147 7.07 -7.15 16.24
CA PRO A 147 6.23 -5.98 16.48
C PRO A 147 4.99 -5.91 15.60
N LEU A 148 5.07 -6.31 14.33
CA LEU A 148 3.91 -6.29 13.42
C LEU A 148 2.86 -7.33 13.83
N GLY A 149 3.29 -8.57 14.10
CA GLY A 149 2.40 -9.62 14.60
C GLY A 149 1.71 -9.18 15.89
N PHE A 150 2.48 -8.62 16.84
CA PHE A 150 1.93 -8.09 18.08
C PHE A 150 0.89 -6.97 17.87
N VAL A 151 1.14 -6.01 16.98
CA VAL A 151 0.20 -4.91 16.67
C VAL A 151 -1.08 -5.46 16.04
N ILE A 152 -0.97 -6.47 15.16
CA ILE A 152 -2.13 -7.12 14.55
C ILE A 152 -2.99 -7.78 15.63
N ASP A 153 -2.41 -8.60 16.50
CA ASP A 153 -3.12 -9.28 17.58
C ASP A 153 -3.82 -8.27 18.52
N GLU A 154 -3.11 -7.21 18.92
CA GLU A 154 -3.64 -6.16 19.79
C GLU A 154 -4.79 -5.37 19.14
N CYS A 155 -4.68 -5.05 17.86
CA CYS A 155 -5.73 -4.33 17.13
C CYS A 155 -6.95 -5.21 16.87
N HIS A 156 -6.75 -6.43 16.37
CA HIS A 156 -7.84 -7.36 16.07
C HIS A 156 -8.63 -7.75 17.32
N ALA A 157 -7.95 -7.96 18.46
CA ALA A 157 -8.63 -8.19 19.75
C ALA A 157 -9.54 -7.02 20.17
N ARG A 158 -9.36 -5.83 19.60
CA ARG A 158 -10.17 -4.62 19.85
C ARG A 158 -11.13 -4.28 18.70
N GLY A 159 -11.22 -5.13 17.68
CA GLY A 159 -12.02 -4.88 16.49
C GLY A 159 -11.51 -3.73 15.61
N MET A 160 -10.21 -3.48 15.63
CA MET A 160 -9.52 -2.47 14.83
C MET A 160 -8.74 -3.11 13.70
N GLU A 161 -8.73 -2.48 12.52
CA GLU A 161 -7.92 -2.91 11.37
C GLU A 161 -6.45 -2.48 11.51
N VAL A 162 -5.55 -3.24 10.86
CA VAL A 162 -4.13 -2.89 10.74
C VAL A 162 -3.75 -2.74 9.28
N HIS A 163 -3.30 -1.55 8.92
CA HIS A 163 -2.75 -1.23 7.61
C HIS A 163 -1.23 -1.16 7.70
N ALA A 164 -0.52 -2.07 7.03
CA ALA A 164 0.94 -2.07 7.01
C ALA A 164 1.46 -0.91 6.14
N TRP A 165 2.03 0.09 6.78
CA TRP A 165 2.57 1.26 6.08
C TRP A 165 4.03 1.04 5.69
N VAL A 166 4.29 1.14 4.39
CA VAL A 166 5.58 0.96 3.74
C VAL A 166 5.96 2.25 2.99
N ASN A 167 7.15 2.79 3.26
CA ASN A 167 7.78 3.80 2.40
C ASN A 167 8.48 3.08 1.24
N PRO A 168 7.97 3.13 0.00
CA PRO A 168 8.46 2.22 -1.04
C PRO A 168 9.90 2.51 -1.49
N TYR A 169 10.27 3.76 -1.72
CA TYR A 169 11.56 4.12 -2.31
C TYR A 169 12.58 4.73 -1.35
N ARG A 170 12.18 5.01 -0.12
CA ARG A 170 13.08 5.60 0.85
C ARG A 170 14.13 4.59 1.32
N GLY A 171 15.42 4.93 1.13
CA GLY A 171 16.55 4.11 1.57
C GLY A 171 17.15 4.57 2.88
N ALA A 172 17.45 5.87 3.01
CA ALA A 172 17.93 6.44 4.26
C ALA A 172 17.67 7.96 4.32
N GLY A 173 17.37 8.47 5.50
CA GLY A 173 17.27 9.91 5.79
C GLY A 173 18.64 10.60 5.87
N ASN A 174 19.71 9.83 6.04
CA ASN A 174 21.10 10.30 5.95
C ASN A 174 21.95 9.23 5.25
N ALA A 175 22.39 9.53 4.02
CA ALA A 175 23.20 8.65 3.19
C ALA A 175 24.60 8.35 3.77
N ASP A 176 25.08 9.19 4.70
CA ASP A 176 26.37 9.03 5.39
C ASP A 176 26.24 8.24 6.71
N ALA A 177 25.01 7.89 7.12
CA ALA A 177 24.79 7.09 8.31
C ALA A 177 25.22 5.63 8.12
N TYR A 178 25.44 4.96 9.24
CA TYR A 178 25.69 3.52 9.21
C TYR A 178 24.49 2.78 8.62
N LEU A 179 24.77 1.92 7.64
CA LEU A 179 23.84 0.96 7.08
C LEU A 179 24.31 -0.45 7.39
N ALA A 180 23.42 -1.30 7.89
CA ALA A 180 23.72 -2.70 8.17
C ALA A 180 24.19 -3.44 6.90
N PRO A 181 25.04 -4.49 7.00
CA PRO A 181 25.49 -5.24 5.82
C PRO A 181 24.35 -5.83 4.98
N THR A 182 23.21 -6.14 5.61
CA THR A 182 21.99 -6.66 4.95
C THR A 182 21.07 -5.57 4.40
N HIS A 183 21.40 -4.30 4.59
CA HIS A 183 20.62 -3.19 4.05
C HIS A 183 20.62 -3.22 2.51
N PRO A 184 19.48 -2.98 1.82
CA PRO A 184 19.40 -3.07 0.36
C PRO A 184 20.41 -2.16 -0.36
N ALA A 185 20.69 -0.97 0.14
CA ALA A 185 21.70 -0.09 -0.46
C ALA A 185 23.16 -0.61 -0.31
N ARG A 186 23.41 -1.53 0.61
CA ARG A 186 24.69 -2.21 0.72
C ARG A 186 24.78 -3.45 -0.16
N ARG A 187 23.65 -4.14 -0.36
CA ARG A 187 23.56 -5.37 -1.17
C ARG A 187 23.40 -5.09 -2.66
N TYR A 188 22.72 -3.99 -3.00
CA TYR A 188 22.34 -3.60 -4.35
C TYR A 188 22.55 -2.09 -4.53
N PRO A 189 23.80 -1.59 -4.42
CA PRO A 189 24.10 -0.15 -4.49
C PRO A 189 23.63 0.49 -5.79
N GLU A 190 23.60 -0.26 -6.89
CA GLU A 190 23.16 0.16 -8.22
C GLU A 190 21.65 0.50 -8.28
N LEU A 191 20.88 0.15 -7.26
CA LEU A 191 19.47 0.50 -7.14
C LEU A 191 19.24 1.82 -6.38
N PHE A 192 20.31 2.52 -5.95
CA PHE A 192 20.15 3.67 -5.06
C PHE A 192 20.83 4.91 -5.62
N ILE A 193 20.12 6.02 -5.51
CA ILE A 193 20.55 7.36 -5.89
C ILE A 193 20.67 8.21 -4.64
N ARG A 194 21.80 8.93 -4.53
CA ARG A 194 21.98 9.94 -3.48
C ARG A 194 21.31 11.25 -3.91
N TYR A 195 20.45 11.78 -3.08
CA TYR A 195 19.78 13.05 -3.28
C TYR A 195 20.06 13.99 -2.07
N GLY A 196 21.10 14.78 -2.19
CA GLY A 196 21.65 15.56 -1.08
C GLY A 196 22.08 14.66 0.10
N LYS A 197 21.41 14.79 1.24
CA LYS A 197 21.64 13.91 2.40
C LYS A 197 20.82 12.63 2.36
N LEU A 198 19.86 12.52 1.47
CA LEU A 198 18.97 11.37 1.40
C LEU A 198 19.52 10.28 0.51
N LEU A 199 19.11 9.04 0.76
CA LEU A 199 19.33 7.91 -0.11
C LEU A 199 17.99 7.34 -0.54
N TYR A 200 17.78 7.27 -1.87
CA TYR A 200 16.54 6.78 -2.47
C TYR A 200 16.81 5.56 -3.35
N MET A 201 15.93 4.59 -3.30
CA MET A 201 15.88 3.55 -4.32
C MET A 201 15.35 4.18 -5.62
N ASP A 202 16.01 3.92 -6.73
CA ASP A 202 15.70 4.51 -8.03
C ASP A 202 14.39 3.96 -8.61
N PRO A 203 13.31 4.76 -8.73
CA PRO A 203 12.07 4.30 -9.33
C PRO A 203 12.19 3.95 -10.80
N GLY A 204 13.19 4.53 -11.49
CA GLY A 204 13.47 4.28 -12.89
C GLY A 204 14.08 2.92 -13.18
N ASN A 205 14.68 2.28 -12.19
CA ASN A 205 15.24 0.94 -12.33
C ASN A 205 14.18 -0.15 -12.14
N PRO A 206 13.89 -1.00 -13.14
CA PRO A 206 12.89 -2.06 -13.00
C PRO A 206 13.19 -3.08 -11.88
N GLN A 207 14.45 -3.18 -11.43
CA GLN A 207 14.81 -4.06 -10.32
C GLN A 207 14.30 -3.51 -8.98
N SER A 208 14.20 -2.18 -8.85
CA SER A 208 13.60 -1.55 -7.67
C SER A 208 12.15 -1.98 -7.47
N VAL A 209 11.37 -1.99 -8.54
CA VAL A 209 9.96 -2.47 -8.50
C VAL A 209 9.90 -3.93 -8.04
N ARG A 210 10.77 -4.80 -8.60
CA ARG A 210 10.82 -6.22 -8.19
C ARG A 210 11.20 -6.38 -6.73
N TYR A 211 12.17 -5.59 -6.25
CA TYR A 211 12.61 -5.63 -4.88
C TYR A 211 11.49 -5.20 -3.91
N ILE A 212 10.86 -4.05 -4.15
CA ILE A 212 9.74 -3.55 -3.33
C ILE A 212 8.58 -4.56 -3.35
N ASN A 213 8.30 -5.14 -4.52
CA ASN A 213 7.27 -6.16 -4.66
C ASN A 213 7.55 -7.39 -3.79
N SER A 214 8.82 -7.83 -3.68
CA SER A 214 9.18 -8.94 -2.81
C SER A 214 8.94 -8.63 -1.32
N ILE A 215 9.17 -7.38 -0.88
CA ILE A 215 8.87 -6.92 0.48
C ILE A 215 7.36 -6.95 0.75
N VAL A 216 6.58 -6.40 -0.18
CA VAL A 216 5.12 -6.39 -0.04
C VAL A 216 4.56 -7.81 -0.02
N LYS A 217 5.05 -8.66 -0.91
CA LYS A 217 4.64 -10.07 -0.95
C LYS A 217 4.93 -10.77 0.37
N ASP A 218 6.15 -10.61 0.94
CA ASP A 218 6.53 -11.17 2.24
C ASP A 218 5.58 -10.72 3.36
N ILE A 219 5.23 -9.42 3.41
CA ILE A 219 4.29 -8.89 4.39
C ILE A 219 2.90 -9.51 4.22
N VAL A 220 2.35 -9.46 3.01
CA VAL A 220 0.98 -9.93 2.74
C VAL A 220 0.86 -11.45 2.92
N GLU A 221 1.85 -12.24 2.52
CA GLU A 221 1.83 -13.70 2.72
C GLU A 221 1.83 -14.10 4.20
N ARG A 222 2.68 -13.45 5.00
CA ARG A 222 2.98 -13.90 6.35
C ARG A 222 2.09 -13.29 7.43
N TYR A 223 1.55 -12.11 7.21
CA TYR A 223 0.79 -11.37 8.22
C TYR A 223 -0.67 -11.24 7.85
N ASP A 224 -1.52 -11.20 8.86
CA ASP A 224 -2.97 -10.96 8.72
C ASP A 224 -3.28 -9.47 8.76
N VAL A 225 -2.67 -8.73 7.82
CA VAL A 225 -2.93 -7.30 7.66
C VAL A 225 -4.24 -7.08 6.89
N ASP A 226 -5.01 -6.07 7.27
CA ASP A 226 -6.26 -5.70 6.58
C ASP A 226 -6.00 -4.88 5.32
N ALA A 227 -4.87 -4.16 5.30
CA ALA A 227 -4.43 -3.40 4.14
C ALA A 227 -2.91 -3.21 4.09
N LEU A 228 -2.42 -2.99 2.86
CA LEU A 228 -1.12 -2.37 2.62
C LEU A 228 -1.32 -0.88 2.37
N HIS A 229 -0.41 -0.05 2.85
CA HIS A 229 -0.47 1.39 2.72
C HIS A 229 0.87 1.98 2.27
N PHE A 230 0.85 2.80 1.21
CA PHE A 230 1.98 3.63 0.82
C PHE A 230 1.71 5.10 1.18
N ASP A 231 2.77 5.82 1.50
CA ASP A 231 2.73 7.29 1.62
C ASP A 231 3.03 8.00 0.28
N ASP A 232 3.52 9.21 0.32
CA ASP A 232 3.78 10.08 -0.83
C ASP A 232 5.24 10.12 -1.30
N TYR A 233 6.12 9.33 -0.70
CA TYR A 233 7.56 9.32 -1.03
C TYR A 233 7.88 8.43 -2.24
N PHE A 234 7.31 8.76 -3.42
CA PHE A 234 7.61 8.06 -4.67
C PHE A 234 8.90 8.59 -5.30
N TYR A 235 8.94 9.85 -5.72
CA TYR A 235 10.18 10.59 -5.96
C TYR A 235 10.44 11.51 -4.78
N PRO A 236 11.70 11.93 -4.54
CA PRO A 236 11.98 12.82 -3.42
C PRO A 236 11.35 14.18 -3.61
N TYR A 237 10.99 14.82 -2.50
CA TYR A 237 10.55 16.21 -2.50
C TYR A 237 11.61 17.12 -3.14
N PRO A 238 11.24 17.97 -4.09
CA PRO A 238 12.18 18.91 -4.72
C PRO A 238 12.90 19.75 -3.69
N LYS A 239 14.18 20.02 -3.95
CA LYS A 239 15.03 20.92 -3.16
C LYS A 239 15.75 21.84 -4.10
N ASP A 240 15.80 23.13 -3.74
CA ASP A 240 16.48 24.15 -4.53
C ASP A 240 17.94 23.74 -4.82
N GLY A 241 18.33 23.82 -6.09
CA GLY A 241 19.68 23.50 -6.54
C GLY A 241 20.04 22.01 -6.53
N LEU A 242 19.08 21.09 -6.26
CA LEU A 242 19.30 19.66 -6.33
C LEU A 242 18.38 19.02 -7.39
N GLU A 243 18.97 18.27 -8.28
CA GLU A 243 18.26 17.40 -9.21
C GLU A 243 18.35 15.93 -8.76
N PHE A 244 17.30 15.16 -9.00
CA PHE A 244 17.33 13.72 -8.78
C PHE A 244 17.97 13.08 -10.01
N ASP A 245 19.20 12.58 -9.82
CA ASP A 245 20.07 12.09 -10.89
C ASP A 245 19.71 10.65 -11.30
N ASP A 246 18.62 10.50 -12.04
CA ASP A 246 18.17 9.26 -12.66
C ASP A 246 18.49 9.17 -14.15
N GLU A 247 19.50 9.92 -14.63
CA GLU A 247 19.88 9.99 -16.05
C GLU A 247 20.34 8.63 -16.58
N GLU A 248 21.12 7.90 -15.80
CA GLU A 248 21.55 6.54 -16.19
C GLU A 248 20.36 5.62 -16.42
N SER A 249 19.39 5.62 -15.49
CA SER A 249 18.19 4.81 -15.63
C SER A 249 17.29 5.26 -16.76
N PHE A 250 17.16 6.56 -16.97
CA PHE A 250 16.42 7.09 -18.12
C PHE A 250 17.07 6.68 -19.46
N SER A 251 18.38 6.82 -19.57
CA SER A 251 19.13 6.40 -20.77
C SER A 251 19.00 4.90 -21.02
N ARG A 252 19.04 4.10 -19.96
CA ARG A 252 19.03 2.63 -20.06
C ARG A 252 17.63 2.05 -20.25
N TYR A 253 16.60 2.65 -19.65
CA TYR A 253 15.25 2.08 -19.61
C TYR A 253 14.16 2.97 -20.21
N GLY A 254 14.37 4.29 -20.26
CA GLY A 254 13.44 5.25 -20.82
C GLY A 254 13.59 5.41 -22.34
N LEU A 255 14.77 5.82 -22.78
CA LEU A 255 15.03 6.06 -24.22
C LEU A 255 14.74 4.83 -25.09
N PRO A 256 15.14 3.59 -24.74
CA PRO A 256 14.85 2.42 -25.56
C PRO A 256 13.36 2.08 -25.65
N THR A 257 12.53 2.56 -24.72
CA THR A 257 11.06 2.37 -24.74
C THR A 257 10.32 3.49 -25.49
N GLY A 258 11.05 4.42 -26.12
CA GLY A 258 10.51 5.45 -26.99
C GLY A 258 10.27 6.81 -26.34
N TYR A 259 10.58 6.97 -25.05
CA TYR A 259 10.55 8.30 -24.42
C TYR A 259 11.67 9.19 -24.98
N ARG A 260 11.37 10.48 -25.13
CA ARG A 260 12.35 11.50 -25.46
C ARG A 260 12.78 12.24 -24.18
N PRO A 261 13.92 12.97 -24.19
CA PRO A 261 14.40 13.74 -23.04
C PRO A 261 13.33 14.66 -22.43
N GLU A 262 12.50 15.31 -23.29
CA GLU A 262 11.41 16.21 -22.85
C GLU A 262 10.26 15.47 -22.15
N GLN A 263 10.19 14.16 -22.29
CA GLN A 263 9.17 13.28 -21.70
C GLN A 263 9.67 12.57 -20.43
N LYS A 264 10.80 13.00 -19.86
CA LYS A 264 11.38 12.37 -18.67
C LYS A 264 10.40 12.37 -17.49
N ALA A 265 9.62 13.42 -17.30
CA ALA A 265 8.59 13.47 -16.25
C ALA A 265 7.45 12.46 -16.49
N GLU A 266 7.04 12.23 -17.74
CA GLU A 266 6.06 11.19 -18.08
C GLU A 266 6.61 9.80 -17.79
N TRP A 267 7.87 9.55 -18.15
CA TRP A 267 8.54 8.29 -17.84
C TRP A 267 8.67 8.05 -16.33
N ARG A 268 8.98 9.09 -15.54
CA ARG A 268 9.01 9.00 -14.07
C ARG A 268 7.65 8.59 -13.51
N ARG A 269 6.56 9.20 -13.99
CA ARG A 269 5.19 8.83 -13.58
C ARG A 269 4.86 7.38 -13.97
N GLU A 270 5.26 6.96 -15.18
CA GLU A 270 5.02 5.59 -15.61
C GLU A 270 5.79 4.55 -14.76
N ASN A 271 6.97 4.89 -14.26
CA ASN A 271 7.70 4.02 -13.32
C ASN A 271 6.94 3.85 -11.99
N VAL A 272 6.34 4.93 -11.46
CA VAL A 272 5.50 4.85 -10.26
C VAL A 272 4.21 4.09 -10.56
N ASN A 273 3.55 4.34 -11.69
CA ASN A 273 2.38 3.60 -12.14
C ASN A 273 2.65 2.09 -12.18
N ARG A 274 3.79 1.70 -12.72
CA ARG A 274 4.22 0.30 -12.79
C ARG A 274 4.39 -0.32 -11.40
N LEU A 275 4.95 0.40 -10.43
CA LEU A 275 5.01 -0.07 -9.05
C LEU A 275 3.61 -0.33 -8.51
N ILE A 276 2.73 0.68 -8.55
CA ILE A 276 1.36 0.59 -8.00
C ILE A 276 0.59 -0.58 -8.64
N TYR A 277 0.65 -0.70 -9.97
CA TYR A 277 0.03 -1.82 -10.69
C TYR A 277 0.59 -3.18 -10.25
N THR A 278 1.94 -3.31 -10.17
CA THR A 278 2.61 -4.56 -9.78
C THR A 278 2.22 -4.98 -8.37
N ILE A 279 2.20 -4.04 -7.42
CA ILE A 279 1.78 -4.28 -6.04
C ILE A 279 0.31 -4.73 -5.99
N ARG A 280 -0.58 -4.07 -6.73
CA ARG A 280 -1.98 -4.49 -6.82
C ARG A 280 -2.12 -5.93 -7.29
N GLN A 281 -1.43 -6.30 -8.37
CA GLN A 281 -1.47 -7.69 -8.89
C GLN A 281 -0.97 -8.70 -7.85
N THR A 282 0.15 -8.40 -7.20
CA THR A 282 0.70 -9.26 -6.14
C THR A 282 -0.27 -9.45 -4.98
N ILE A 283 -0.94 -8.41 -4.52
CA ILE A 283 -1.95 -8.50 -3.45
C ILE A 283 -3.12 -9.39 -3.91
N LEU A 284 -3.63 -9.16 -5.11
CA LEU A 284 -4.75 -9.96 -5.66
C LEU A 284 -4.41 -11.45 -5.81
N GLU A 285 -3.18 -11.76 -6.19
CA GLU A 285 -2.69 -13.14 -6.33
C GLU A 285 -2.41 -13.82 -4.99
N THR A 286 -2.08 -13.04 -3.95
CA THR A 286 -1.67 -13.55 -2.64
C THR A 286 -2.85 -13.64 -1.67
N LYS A 287 -3.48 -12.49 -1.37
CA LYS A 287 -4.64 -12.35 -0.48
C LYS A 287 -5.58 -11.27 -1.03
N PRO A 288 -6.53 -11.63 -1.91
CA PRO A 288 -7.37 -10.66 -2.63
C PRO A 288 -8.29 -9.80 -1.74
N TRP A 289 -8.44 -10.16 -0.47
CA TRP A 289 -9.19 -9.37 0.52
C TRP A 289 -8.37 -8.28 1.20
N VAL A 290 -7.04 -8.31 1.09
CA VAL A 290 -6.16 -7.25 1.61
C VAL A 290 -6.31 -6.03 0.71
N ARG A 291 -6.66 -4.90 1.31
CA ARG A 291 -6.83 -3.63 0.58
C ARG A 291 -5.48 -2.98 0.31
N PHE A 292 -5.41 -2.18 -0.73
CA PHE A 292 -4.25 -1.36 -1.03
C PHE A 292 -4.63 0.11 -1.08
N GLY A 293 -3.97 0.92 -0.27
CA GLY A 293 -4.21 2.36 -0.18
C GLY A 293 -2.95 3.20 -0.26
N VAL A 294 -3.16 4.47 -0.57
CA VAL A 294 -2.08 5.47 -0.68
C VAL A 294 -2.49 6.75 0.03
N SER A 295 -1.56 7.37 0.78
CA SER A 295 -1.71 8.74 1.30
C SER A 295 -0.81 9.70 0.51
N PRO A 296 -1.28 10.25 -0.61
CA PRO A 296 -0.51 11.18 -1.42
C PRO A 296 -0.42 12.55 -0.78
N PHE A 297 0.48 13.39 -1.29
CA PHE A 297 0.48 14.81 -0.97
C PHE A 297 -0.88 15.45 -1.26
N GLY A 298 -1.33 16.39 -0.42
CA GLY A 298 -2.70 16.90 -0.42
C GLY A 298 -3.12 17.65 -1.70
N ILE A 299 -2.18 18.29 -2.40
CA ILE A 299 -2.42 18.95 -3.69
C ILE A 299 -2.06 17.96 -4.82
N TYR A 300 -3.04 17.58 -5.64
CA TYR A 300 -2.76 16.79 -6.84
C TYR A 300 -2.05 17.63 -7.90
N ARG A 301 -2.68 18.72 -8.34
CA ARG A 301 -2.14 19.76 -9.23
C ARG A 301 -2.76 21.12 -8.89
N ASN A 302 -2.03 22.19 -9.14
CA ASN A 302 -2.56 23.54 -9.06
C ASN A 302 -3.36 23.90 -10.33
N GLU A 303 -4.36 24.77 -10.23
CA GLU A 303 -5.12 25.25 -11.41
C GLU A 303 -4.22 25.98 -12.42
N SER A 304 -3.15 26.62 -11.94
CA SER A 304 -2.14 27.26 -12.80
C SER A 304 -1.35 26.26 -13.65
N SER A 305 -1.23 24.99 -13.22
CA SER A 305 -0.52 23.92 -13.92
C SER A 305 -1.45 23.09 -14.79
N SER A 306 -2.74 23.02 -14.47
CA SER A 306 -3.70 22.16 -15.18
C SER A 306 -5.14 22.61 -14.96
N ARG A 307 -5.98 22.44 -16.01
CA ARG A 307 -7.45 22.63 -15.90
C ARG A 307 -8.10 21.66 -14.89
N LEU A 308 -7.45 20.56 -14.57
CA LEU A 308 -7.88 19.61 -13.53
C LEU A 308 -7.35 19.99 -12.14
N GLY A 309 -6.58 21.07 -12.03
CA GLY A 309 -5.98 21.49 -10.75
C GLY A 309 -7.01 22.09 -9.79
N SER A 310 -6.65 22.09 -8.51
CA SER A 310 -7.35 22.82 -7.45
C SER A 310 -6.89 24.28 -7.40
N ARG A 311 -7.67 25.15 -6.79
CA ARG A 311 -7.31 26.56 -6.54
C ARG A 311 -6.27 26.65 -5.40
N THR A 312 -5.10 26.14 -5.71
CA THR A 312 -3.96 26.06 -4.78
C THR A 312 -2.68 26.59 -5.43
N ASN A 313 -1.66 26.82 -4.62
CA ASN A 313 -0.33 27.22 -5.09
C ASN A 313 0.73 26.59 -4.18
N GLY A 314 1.08 25.35 -4.44
CA GLY A 314 2.05 24.61 -3.65
C GLY A 314 2.64 23.43 -4.43
N LEU A 315 3.45 22.62 -3.75
CA LEU A 315 3.99 21.38 -4.29
C LEU A 315 2.86 20.45 -4.75
N GLN A 316 3.07 19.74 -5.84
CA GLN A 316 2.05 18.95 -6.53
C GLN A 316 2.43 17.47 -6.56
N ALA A 317 1.48 16.59 -6.22
CA ALA A 317 1.71 15.14 -6.28
C ALA A 317 2.06 14.67 -7.71
N TYR A 318 1.33 15.16 -8.71
CA TYR A 318 1.50 14.73 -10.11
C TYR A 318 2.77 15.27 -10.76
N ASP A 319 3.02 16.59 -10.63
CA ASP A 319 4.12 17.24 -11.35
C ASP A 319 5.44 17.12 -10.62
N ASP A 320 5.45 17.25 -9.28
CA ASP A 320 6.67 17.30 -8.48
C ASP A 320 7.07 15.94 -7.91
N LEU A 321 6.09 15.12 -7.50
CA LEU A 321 6.35 13.80 -6.91
C LEU A 321 6.09 12.65 -7.89
N ASN A 322 5.69 12.96 -9.13
CA ASN A 322 5.45 12.00 -10.21
C ASN A 322 4.40 10.93 -9.84
N ALA A 323 3.38 11.29 -9.06
CA ALA A 323 2.34 10.40 -8.58
C ALA A 323 1.00 10.67 -9.28
N ASP A 324 0.52 9.74 -10.09
CA ASP A 324 -0.74 9.87 -10.84
C ASP A 324 -1.90 9.15 -10.15
N ILE A 325 -2.31 9.70 -9.01
CA ILE A 325 -3.33 9.13 -8.13
C ILE A 325 -4.68 8.96 -8.85
N LEU A 326 -5.06 9.93 -9.69
CA LEU A 326 -6.33 9.86 -10.41
C LEU A 326 -6.35 8.69 -11.40
N HIS A 327 -5.23 8.41 -12.04
CA HIS A 327 -5.08 7.24 -12.89
C HIS A 327 -5.24 5.95 -12.09
N TRP A 328 -4.53 5.81 -10.97
CA TRP A 328 -4.62 4.61 -10.13
C TRP A 328 -6.04 4.36 -9.60
N ALA A 329 -6.72 5.42 -9.16
CA ALA A 329 -8.09 5.34 -8.70
C ALA A 329 -9.07 4.96 -9.83
N LYS A 330 -8.91 5.57 -11.01
CA LYS A 330 -9.75 5.28 -12.18
C LYS A 330 -9.62 3.83 -12.65
N GLU A 331 -8.40 3.32 -12.67
CA GLU A 331 -8.13 1.94 -13.08
C GLU A 331 -8.46 0.92 -11.96
N GLY A 332 -8.72 1.38 -10.72
CA GLY A 332 -9.03 0.51 -9.58
C GLY A 332 -7.78 -0.23 -9.06
N TRP A 333 -6.60 0.37 -9.23
CA TRP A 333 -5.36 -0.19 -8.70
C TRP A 333 -5.19 0.06 -7.21
N ILE A 334 -5.91 1.03 -6.65
CA ILE A 334 -5.96 1.31 -5.22
C ILE A 334 -7.40 1.24 -4.72
N ASP A 335 -7.60 0.67 -3.54
CA ASP A 335 -8.91 0.51 -2.89
C ASP A 335 -9.31 1.77 -2.12
N TYR A 336 -8.34 2.55 -1.65
CA TYR A 336 -8.59 3.81 -0.96
C TYR A 336 -7.44 4.80 -1.13
N VAL A 337 -7.76 6.09 -0.97
CA VAL A 337 -6.82 7.19 -0.98
C VAL A 337 -7.05 8.09 0.23
N ILE A 338 -5.94 8.55 0.86
CA ILE A 338 -5.95 9.45 2.02
C ILE A 338 -5.06 10.66 1.73
N PRO A 339 -5.51 11.65 0.93
CA PRO A 339 -4.72 12.85 0.69
C PRO A 339 -4.34 13.55 1.99
N GLN A 340 -3.08 13.94 2.13
CA GLN A 340 -2.54 14.60 3.33
C GLN A 340 -2.90 16.09 3.31
N VAL A 341 -4.12 16.42 3.73
CA VAL A 341 -4.64 17.80 3.76
C VAL A 341 -4.35 18.40 5.14
N TYR A 342 -3.08 18.77 5.36
CA TYR A 342 -2.56 19.24 6.66
C TYR A 342 -2.61 20.75 6.83
N TRP A 343 -3.55 21.42 6.19
CA TRP A 343 -3.76 22.88 6.28
C TRP A 343 -5.12 23.18 6.90
N ASN A 344 -5.25 24.37 7.46
CA ASN A 344 -6.52 24.83 8.00
C ASN A 344 -7.47 25.37 6.93
N ILE A 345 -8.74 25.49 7.25
CA ILE A 345 -9.73 26.22 6.45
C ILE A 345 -9.28 27.69 6.36
N GLY A 346 -9.34 28.27 5.17
CA GLY A 346 -8.88 29.63 4.89
C GLY A 346 -7.38 29.76 4.66
N HIS A 347 -6.62 28.66 4.55
CA HIS A 347 -5.20 28.73 4.22
C HIS A 347 -4.99 29.24 2.79
N GLN A 348 -4.19 30.32 2.63
CA GLN A 348 -4.11 31.08 1.37
C GLN A 348 -3.64 30.28 0.14
N VAL A 349 -2.76 29.29 0.33
CA VAL A 349 -2.14 28.53 -0.77
C VAL A 349 -2.63 27.09 -0.88
N ALA A 350 -3.31 26.57 0.15
CA ALA A 350 -3.80 25.19 0.20
C ALA A 350 -4.97 25.09 1.20
N ASP A 351 -6.11 25.68 0.82
CA ASP A 351 -7.29 25.69 1.67
C ASP A 351 -7.86 24.27 1.85
N TYR A 352 -8.15 23.92 3.11
CA TYR A 352 -8.70 22.59 3.46
C TYR A 352 -10.02 22.29 2.77
N GLU A 353 -10.94 23.26 2.74
CA GLU A 353 -12.27 23.08 2.13
C GLU A 353 -12.16 22.93 0.63
N GLU A 354 -11.33 23.76 -0.04
CA GLU A 354 -11.06 23.63 -1.48
C GLU A 354 -10.51 22.21 -1.81
N LEU A 355 -9.50 21.76 -1.06
CA LEU A 355 -8.86 20.47 -1.31
C LEU A 355 -9.79 19.29 -1.05
N THR A 356 -10.55 19.31 0.04
CA THR A 356 -11.50 18.22 0.35
C THR A 356 -12.59 18.11 -0.70
N HIS A 357 -13.17 19.23 -1.14
CA HIS A 357 -14.14 19.26 -2.24
C HIS A 357 -13.54 18.87 -3.57
N TRP A 358 -12.28 19.25 -3.83
CA TRP A 358 -11.59 18.88 -5.05
C TRP A 358 -11.40 17.36 -5.13
N TRP A 359 -10.89 16.71 -4.07
CA TRP A 359 -10.70 15.27 -4.01
C TRP A 359 -12.02 14.51 -4.12
N ASP A 360 -13.07 14.97 -3.46
CA ASP A 360 -14.41 14.37 -3.52
C ASP A 360 -14.97 14.34 -4.95
N ARG A 361 -14.79 15.43 -5.70
CA ARG A 361 -15.24 15.51 -7.10
C ARG A 361 -14.45 14.64 -8.07
N HIS A 362 -13.19 14.33 -7.78
CA HIS A 362 -12.30 13.69 -8.76
C HIS A 362 -12.03 12.21 -8.50
N ILE A 363 -12.27 11.71 -7.28
CA ILE A 363 -12.12 10.29 -6.97
C ILE A 363 -13.36 9.50 -7.44
N PRO A 364 -13.19 8.39 -8.21
CA PRO A 364 -14.30 7.55 -8.64
C PRO A 364 -14.78 6.65 -7.48
N HIS A 365 -15.64 7.14 -6.60
CA HIS A 365 -16.10 6.51 -5.36
C HIS A 365 -16.63 5.07 -5.50
N LYS A 366 -17.01 4.65 -6.69
CA LYS A 366 -17.41 3.25 -6.97
C LYS A 366 -16.24 2.26 -6.97
N LYS A 367 -15.01 2.76 -7.19
CA LYS A 367 -13.80 1.94 -7.29
C LYS A 367 -12.84 2.18 -6.14
N THR A 368 -12.73 3.43 -5.69
CA THR A 368 -11.74 3.87 -4.70
C THR A 368 -12.42 4.69 -3.62
N GLN A 369 -12.21 4.35 -2.37
CA GLN A 369 -12.73 5.11 -1.22
C GLN A 369 -11.85 6.32 -0.95
N LEU A 370 -12.46 7.46 -0.67
CA LEU A 370 -11.78 8.68 -0.26
C LEU A 370 -11.87 8.85 1.25
N TYR A 371 -10.73 9.03 1.89
CA TYR A 371 -10.60 9.51 3.27
C TYR A 371 -9.71 10.75 3.26
N ILE A 372 -9.85 11.65 4.24
CA ILE A 372 -9.03 12.87 4.31
C ILE A 372 -8.04 12.72 5.46
N GLY A 373 -6.73 12.84 5.13
CA GLY A 373 -5.67 12.88 6.12
C GLY A 373 -5.58 14.26 6.77
N GLN A 374 -5.57 14.27 8.09
CA GLN A 374 -5.50 15.48 8.92
C GLN A 374 -4.33 15.37 9.91
N ASN A 375 -3.81 16.52 10.36
CA ASN A 375 -2.74 16.61 11.34
C ASN A 375 -3.21 17.41 12.58
#